data_7c92b23c0c8eb90d7a22bb7fbb2aa30e
#
_entry.id   7c92b23c0c8eb90d7a22bb7fbb2aa30e
#
_cell.length_a   1.000
_cell.length_b   1.000
_cell.length_c   1.000
_cell.angle_alpha   90.00
_cell.angle_beta   90.00
_cell.angle_gamma   90.00
#
_symmetry.space_group_name_H-M   'P 1'
#
loop_
_entity.id
_entity.type
_entity.pdbx_description
1 polymer ?
#
loop_
_entity_poly.entity_id
_entity_poly.type
_entity_poly.pdbx_seq_one_letter_code
_entity_poly.pdbx_strand_id
1 'polypeptide(L)'
;TGCGKSTLVNLIPRFYDVTGGSIELDGHDIRDYTLSELRESIGFVPQKGILFSGTIASNLRFGKADASDEQIKKAADIAQASEFIETKNDRYESSIAQGGSNVSGGQKQRLAIARAIAKDPHIYVFDDSFSALDMKTDARLRAALAEVTESASVIIVAQRISTIIHADQILVLDDGKIVGKGTHEELLKNCDVYMQIAQSQL
;
A
#
# COMPACT_ATOMS: atom_id res chain seq x y z
N THR A 1 -13.04 1.97 12.64
CA THR A 1 -12.55 0.59 12.38
C THR A 1 -13.74 -0.33 12.09
N GLY A 2 -13.61 -1.25 11.14
CA GLY A 2 -14.68 -2.25 10.87
C GLY A 2 -15.72 -1.86 9.81
N CYS A 3 -15.66 -0.67 9.21
CA CYS A 3 -16.63 -0.23 8.19
C CYS A 3 -16.42 -0.84 6.77
N GLY A 4 -15.58 -1.90 6.64
CA GLY A 4 -15.44 -2.64 5.38
C GLY A 4 -14.32 -2.19 4.44
N LYS A 5 -13.45 -1.22 4.79
CA LYS A 5 -12.37 -0.71 3.90
C LYS A 5 -11.43 -1.81 3.40
N SER A 6 -10.85 -2.59 4.31
CA SER A 6 -9.96 -3.71 3.94
C SER A 6 -10.70 -4.78 3.13
N THR A 7 -11.97 -5.04 3.44
CA THR A 7 -12.80 -5.96 2.64
C THR A 7 -12.93 -5.47 1.21
N LEU A 8 -13.21 -4.17 1.01
CA LEU A 8 -13.35 -3.57 -0.31
C LEU A 8 -12.05 -3.68 -1.13
N VAL A 9 -10.90 -3.29 -0.55
CA VAL A 9 -9.64 -3.33 -1.30
C VAL A 9 -9.11 -4.74 -1.53
N ASN A 10 -9.50 -5.72 -0.72
CA ASN A 10 -9.17 -7.13 -0.92
C ASN A 10 -9.91 -7.76 -2.12
N LEU A 11 -10.97 -7.14 -2.61
CA LEU A 11 -11.66 -7.56 -3.83
C LEU A 11 -10.84 -7.23 -5.09
N ILE A 12 -10.00 -6.21 -5.06
CA ILE A 12 -9.22 -5.76 -6.22
C ILE A 12 -8.26 -6.85 -6.71
N PRO A 13 -7.41 -7.49 -5.85
CA PRO A 13 -6.56 -8.61 -6.26
C PRO A 13 -7.29 -9.96 -6.29
N ARG A 14 -8.63 -9.95 -6.20
CA ARG A 14 -9.48 -11.15 -6.16
C ARG A 14 -9.04 -12.14 -5.07
N PHE A 15 -8.85 -11.63 -3.83
CA PHE A 15 -8.76 -12.54 -2.68
C PHE A 15 -10.13 -13.14 -2.37
N TYR A 16 -11.19 -12.44 -2.77
CA TYR A 16 -12.58 -12.88 -2.76
C TYR A 16 -13.25 -12.35 -4.03
N ASP A 17 -14.18 -13.10 -4.60
CA ASP A 17 -15.04 -12.62 -5.69
C ASP A 17 -16.22 -11.82 -5.13
N VAL A 18 -16.69 -10.85 -5.91
CA VAL A 18 -17.89 -10.09 -5.56
C VAL A 18 -19.14 -10.99 -5.67
N THR A 19 -20.08 -10.82 -4.76
CA THR A 19 -21.37 -11.53 -4.77
C THR A 19 -22.41 -10.83 -5.64
N GLY A 20 -22.17 -9.59 -6.03
CA GLY A 20 -22.99 -8.78 -6.92
C GLY A 20 -22.21 -7.61 -7.46
N GLY A 21 -22.59 -7.10 -8.63
CA GLY A 21 -21.84 -6.08 -9.33
C GLY A 21 -20.58 -6.60 -10.03
N SER A 22 -19.71 -5.69 -10.43
CA SER A 22 -18.43 -5.98 -11.09
C SER A 22 -17.34 -5.04 -10.60
N ILE A 23 -16.09 -5.49 -10.74
CA ILE A 23 -14.90 -4.65 -10.65
C ILE A 23 -14.21 -4.77 -12.00
N GLU A 24 -13.89 -3.63 -12.59
CA GLU A 24 -13.30 -3.58 -13.93
C GLU A 24 -11.88 -3.01 -13.87
N LEU A 25 -10.98 -3.60 -14.63
CA LEU A 25 -9.65 -3.13 -14.92
C LEU A 25 -9.55 -2.91 -16.43
N ASP A 26 -9.26 -1.66 -16.83
CA ASP A 26 -9.18 -1.26 -18.25
C ASP A 26 -10.43 -1.64 -19.07
N GLY A 27 -11.61 -1.53 -18.44
CA GLY A 27 -12.90 -1.83 -19.08
C GLY A 27 -13.27 -3.31 -19.16
N HIS A 28 -12.48 -4.20 -18.57
CA HIS A 28 -12.75 -5.64 -18.50
C HIS A 28 -13.00 -6.06 -17.06
N ASP A 29 -13.97 -6.94 -16.84
CA ASP A 29 -14.23 -7.50 -15.51
C ASP A 29 -12.98 -8.25 -15.02
N ILE A 30 -12.57 -8.01 -13.77
CA ILE A 30 -11.40 -8.69 -13.21
C ILE A 30 -11.54 -10.21 -13.17
N ARG A 31 -12.76 -10.74 -13.30
CA ARG A 31 -13.04 -12.19 -13.39
C ARG A 31 -12.66 -12.79 -14.74
N ASP A 32 -12.49 -11.96 -15.78
CA ASP A 32 -12.06 -12.39 -17.11
C ASP A 32 -10.54 -12.57 -17.22
N TYR A 33 -9.78 -12.02 -16.25
CA TYR A 33 -8.34 -12.23 -16.12
C TYR A 33 -8.02 -13.54 -15.41
N THR A 34 -6.91 -14.17 -15.75
CA THR A 34 -6.31 -15.16 -14.83
C THR A 34 -5.83 -14.47 -13.56
N LEU A 35 -5.80 -15.20 -12.44
CA LEU A 35 -5.32 -14.63 -11.18
C LEU A 35 -3.85 -14.17 -11.27
N SER A 36 -3.04 -14.81 -12.10
CA SER A 36 -1.65 -14.42 -12.33
C SER A 36 -1.57 -13.07 -13.04
N GLU A 37 -2.24 -12.91 -14.17
CA GLU A 37 -2.26 -11.66 -14.95
C GLU A 37 -2.78 -10.50 -14.11
N LEU A 38 -3.92 -10.68 -13.44
CA LEU A 38 -4.49 -9.65 -12.57
C LEU A 38 -3.51 -9.24 -11.48
N ARG A 39 -2.94 -10.21 -10.76
CA ARG A 39 -2.06 -9.95 -9.62
C ARG A 39 -0.70 -9.44 -10.05
N GLU A 40 -0.23 -9.74 -11.26
CA GLU A 40 0.99 -9.12 -11.80
C GLU A 40 0.85 -7.61 -11.97
N SER A 41 -0.33 -7.11 -12.35
CA SER A 41 -0.59 -5.67 -12.49
C SER A 41 -0.75 -4.92 -11.16
N ILE A 42 -0.87 -5.65 -10.03
CA ILE A 42 -1.19 -5.06 -8.73
C ILE A 42 -0.04 -5.24 -7.73
N GLY A 43 0.43 -4.16 -7.14
CA GLY A 43 1.29 -4.15 -5.95
C GLY A 43 0.45 -3.95 -4.69
N PHE A 44 0.17 -5.03 -3.97
CA PHE A 44 -0.66 -4.99 -2.77
C PHE A 44 0.19 -4.98 -1.50
N VAL A 45 -0.03 -3.99 -0.63
CA VAL A 45 0.63 -3.88 0.67
C VAL A 45 -0.42 -3.99 1.77
N PRO A 46 -0.46 -5.09 2.51
CA PRO A 46 -1.45 -5.30 3.57
C PRO A 46 -1.17 -4.42 4.79
N GLN A 47 -2.17 -4.25 5.64
CA GLN A 47 -2.09 -3.49 6.90
C GLN A 47 -0.92 -3.94 7.79
N LYS A 48 -0.68 -5.25 7.85
CA LYS A 48 0.49 -5.80 8.54
C LYS A 48 1.49 -6.31 7.51
N GLY A 49 2.67 -5.72 7.46
CA GLY A 49 3.74 -6.19 6.59
C GLY A 49 4.10 -7.65 6.88
N ILE A 50 4.00 -8.49 5.85
CA ILE A 50 4.35 -9.91 5.93
C ILE A 50 5.69 -10.11 5.23
N LEU A 51 6.64 -10.73 5.93
CA LEU A 51 7.94 -11.11 5.38
C LEU A 51 8.11 -12.63 5.45
N PHE A 52 8.81 -13.14 4.44
CA PHE A 52 9.14 -14.57 4.35
C PHE A 52 10.54 -14.83 4.88
N SER A 53 10.78 -16.06 5.33
CA SER A 53 12.12 -16.51 5.68
C SER A 53 13.06 -16.40 4.48
N GLY A 54 14.27 -15.93 4.70
CA GLY A 54 15.26 -15.71 3.64
C GLY A 54 16.11 -14.50 3.92
N THR A 55 16.46 -13.71 2.90
CA THR A 55 17.20 -12.44 3.05
C THR A 55 16.30 -11.25 2.79
N ILE A 56 16.78 -10.05 3.09
CA ILE A 56 16.10 -8.81 2.69
C ILE A 56 15.95 -8.78 1.16
N ALA A 57 17.04 -9.05 0.41
CA ALA A 57 17.02 -9.09 -1.03
C ALA A 57 15.99 -10.08 -1.59
N SER A 58 15.92 -11.29 -1.06
CA SER A 58 14.94 -12.31 -1.48
C SER A 58 13.50 -11.86 -1.20
N ASN A 59 13.27 -11.17 -0.10
CA ASN A 59 11.96 -10.58 0.21
C ASN A 59 11.55 -9.47 -0.76
N LEU A 60 12.48 -8.61 -1.18
CA LEU A 60 12.20 -7.56 -2.15
C LEU A 60 11.93 -8.14 -3.55
N ARG A 61 12.69 -9.18 -3.94
CA ARG A 61 12.48 -9.89 -5.22
C ARG A 61 11.26 -10.80 -5.24
N PHE A 62 10.58 -11.01 -4.12
CA PHE A 62 9.37 -11.84 -4.11
C PHE A 62 8.27 -11.30 -5.02
N GLY A 63 8.20 -9.98 -5.24
CA GLY A 63 7.26 -9.35 -6.16
C GLY A 63 7.68 -9.46 -7.64
N LYS A 64 9.01 -9.54 -7.90
CA LYS A 64 9.61 -9.61 -9.24
C LYS A 64 10.95 -10.34 -9.12
N ALA A 65 10.95 -11.62 -9.47
CA ALA A 65 12.09 -12.52 -9.24
C ALA A 65 13.37 -12.09 -9.98
N ASP A 66 13.24 -11.45 -11.13
CA ASP A 66 14.31 -10.94 -11.98
C ASP A 66 14.71 -9.48 -11.69
N ALA A 67 14.18 -8.87 -10.61
CA ALA A 67 14.57 -7.52 -10.24
C ALA A 67 16.08 -7.43 -9.96
N SER A 68 16.73 -6.48 -10.62
CA SER A 68 18.16 -6.22 -10.43
C SER A 68 18.46 -5.69 -9.02
N ASP A 69 19.73 -5.74 -8.61
CA ASP A 69 20.19 -5.16 -7.35
C ASP A 69 19.89 -3.65 -7.28
N GLU A 70 20.00 -2.96 -8.41
CA GLU A 70 19.71 -1.53 -8.50
C GLU A 70 18.23 -1.24 -8.30
N GLN A 71 17.37 -2.06 -8.89
CA GLN A 71 15.91 -1.93 -8.72
C GLN A 71 15.48 -2.15 -7.27
N ILE A 72 15.98 -3.20 -6.61
CA ILE A 72 15.62 -3.45 -5.20
C ILE A 72 16.21 -2.38 -4.26
N LYS A 73 17.40 -1.84 -4.55
CA LYS A 73 17.98 -0.73 -3.78
C LYS A 73 17.17 0.54 -3.95
N LYS A 74 16.80 0.90 -5.19
CA LYS A 74 15.93 2.05 -5.48
C LYS A 74 14.57 1.91 -4.75
N ALA A 75 13.97 0.73 -4.82
CA ALA A 75 12.71 0.46 -4.12
C ALA A 75 12.84 0.60 -2.59
N ALA A 76 13.96 0.14 -2.03
CA ALA A 76 14.26 0.30 -0.61
C ALA A 76 14.46 1.76 -0.21
N ASP A 77 15.11 2.57 -1.05
CA ASP A 77 15.30 4.01 -0.82
C ASP A 77 13.95 4.74 -0.80
N ILE A 78 13.11 4.51 -1.80
CA ILE A 78 11.77 5.09 -1.87
C ILE A 78 10.94 4.71 -0.63
N ALA A 79 10.99 3.44 -0.23
CA ALA A 79 10.30 2.93 0.95
C ALA A 79 10.95 3.38 2.29
N GLN A 80 11.99 4.22 2.26
CA GLN A 80 12.74 4.66 3.43
C GLN A 80 13.34 3.48 4.24
N ALA A 81 13.68 2.39 3.55
CA ALA A 81 14.22 1.18 4.17
C ALA A 81 15.75 1.11 4.16
N SER A 82 16.43 1.81 3.24
CA SER A 82 17.89 1.73 3.05
C SER A 82 18.66 2.08 4.31
N GLU A 83 18.25 3.10 5.07
CA GLU A 83 18.95 3.52 6.28
C GLU A 83 19.14 2.34 7.26
N PHE A 84 18.07 1.62 7.59
CA PHE A 84 18.18 0.49 8.51
C PHE A 84 18.82 -0.76 7.87
N ILE A 85 18.70 -0.93 6.56
CA ILE A 85 19.36 -2.04 5.85
C ILE A 85 20.88 -1.87 5.91
N GLU A 86 21.38 -0.66 5.65
CA GLU A 86 22.80 -0.36 5.67
C GLU A 86 23.44 -0.47 7.07
N THR A 87 22.65 -0.39 8.15
CA THR A 87 23.15 -0.64 9.51
C THR A 87 23.34 -2.12 9.84
N LYS A 88 22.84 -3.02 9.01
CA LYS A 88 23.01 -4.48 9.21
C LYS A 88 24.35 -4.95 8.64
N ASN A 89 24.98 -5.93 9.30
CA ASN A 89 26.29 -6.45 8.88
C ASN A 89 26.29 -6.95 7.43
N ASP A 90 25.26 -7.71 7.05
CA ASP A 90 25.14 -8.32 5.73
C ASP A 90 24.21 -7.52 4.80
N ARG A 91 23.81 -6.29 5.20
CA ARG A 91 22.97 -5.39 4.43
C ARG A 91 21.76 -6.10 3.81
N TYR A 92 21.64 -6.11 2.48
CA TYR A 92 20.55 -6.78 1.74
C TYR A 92 20.54 -8.29 1.89
N GLU A 93 21.69 -8.93 2.19
CA GLU A 93 21.80 -10.37 2.45
C GLU A 93 21.51 -10.73 3.92
N SER A 94 21.19 -9.74 4.76
CA SER A 94 20.80 -9.98 6.15
C SER A 94 19.57 -10.87 6.22
N SER A 95 19.61 -11.84 7.10
CA SER A 95 18.55 -12.84 7.27
C SER A 95 17.27 -12.22 7.83
N ILE A 96 16.15 -12.64 7.28
CA ILE A 96 14.78 -12.40 7.78
C ILE A 96 14.25 -13.73 8.33
N ALA A 97 13.91 -13.75 9.60
CA ALA A 97 13.26 -14.90 10.22
C ALA A 97 11.79 -15.02 9.75
N GLN A 98 11.18 -16.16 9.96
CA GLN A 98 9.78 -16.41 9.60
C GLN A 98 8.85 -15.33 10.18
N GLY A 99 8.03 -14.74 9.31
CA GLY A 99 7.13 -13.63 9.66
C GLY A 99 7.86 -12.34 10.06
N GLY A 100 9.19 -12.25 9.81
CA GLY A 100 9.99 -11.07 10.14
C GLY A 100 10.13 -10.83 11.65
N SER A 101 10.18 -11.88 12.48
CA SER A 101 10.24 -11.74 13.94
C SER A 101 11.50 -11.01 14.45
N ASN A 102 12.54 -10.92 13.64
CA ASN A 102 13.81 -10.23 13.92
C ASN A 102 13.90 -8.79 13.40
N VAL A 103 12.80 -8.21 12.94
CA VAL A 103 12.69 -6.81 12.52
C VAL A 103 11.48 -6.14 13.15
N SER A 104 11.56 -4.81 13.37
CA SER A 104 10.46 -4.05 13.95
C SER A 104 9.24 -3.96 13.03
N GLY A 105 8.06 -3.61 13.57
CA GLY A 105 6.84 -3.43 12.78
C GLY A 105 6.99 -2.41 11.66
N GLY A 106 7.61 -1.26 11.93
CA GLY A 106 7.88 -0.24 10.93
C GLY A 106 8.89 -0.70 9.87
N GLN A 107 9.90 -1.50 10.24
CA GLN A 107 10.84 -2.10 9.28
C GLN A 107 10.15 -3.12 8.38
N LYS A 108 9.29 -3.99 8.95
CA LYS A 108 8.46 -4.93 8.17
C LYS A 108 7.62 -4.19 7.14
N GLN A 109 6.97 -3.13 7.58
CA GLN A 109 6.08 -2.36 6.71
C GLN A 109 6.85 -1.70 5.57
N ARG A 110 8.00 -1.07 5.85
CA ARG A 110 8.86 -0.48 4.82
C ARG A 110 9.37 -1.52 3.83
N LEU A 111 9.76 -2.72 4.27
CA LEU A 111 10.15 -3.82 3.37
C LEU A 111 8.99 -4.34 2.53
N ALA A 112 7.77 -4.41 3.09
CA ALA A 112 6.58 -4.79 2.32
C ALA A 112 6.23 -3.74 1.25
N ILE A 113 6.38 -2.45 1.57
CA ILE A 113 6.20 -1.35 0.62
C ILE A 113 7.30 -1.41 -0.46
N ALA A 114 8.58 -1.60 -0.06
CA ALA A 114 9.69 -1.74 -1.02
C ALA A 114 9.47 -2.91 -1.99
N ARG A 115 8.94 -4.04 -1.53
CA ARG A 115 8.56 -5.18 -2.38
C ARG A 115 7.53 -4.80 -3.44
N ALA A 116 6.50 -4.04 -3.06
CA ALA A 116 5.48 -3.58 -3.99
C ALA A 116 6.06 -2.60 -5.01
N ILE A 117 6.97 -1.71 -4.60
CA ILE A 117 7.66 -0.77 -5.48
C ILE A 117 8.61 -1.50 -6.44
N ALA A 118 9.39 -2.49 -5.94
CA ALA A 118 10.30 -3.29 -6.77
C ALA A 118 9.59 -4.07 -7.88
N LYS A 119 8.32 -4.40 -7.66
CA LYS A 119 7.45 -5.04 -8.64
C LYS A 119 7.13 -4.14 -9.84
N ASP A 120 7.07 -2.82 -9.62
CA ASP A 120 6.72 -1.81 -10.62
C ASP A 120 5.34 -2.08 -11.29
N PRO A 121 4.27 -2.20 -10.52
CA PRO A 121 2.95 -2.54 -11.02
C PRO A 121 2.20 -1.32 -11.56
N HIS A 122 1.13 -1.54 -12.34
CA HIS A 122 0.24 -0.47 -12.80
C HIS A 122 -0.72 0.04 -11.72
N ILE A 123 -0.97 -0.76 -10.69
CA ILE A 123 -1.88 -0.43 -9.60
C ILE A 123 -1.18 -0.70 -8.26
N TYR A 124 -1.15 0.30 -7.40
CA TYR A 124 -0.71 0.15 -6.00
C TYR A 124 -1.93 0.17 -5.07
N VAL A 125 -1.99 -0.79 -4.18
CA VAL A 125 -3.01 -0.84 -3.11
C VAL A 125 -2.31 -0.89 -1.76
N PHE A 126 -2.52 0.15 -0.96
CA PHE A 126 -1.98 0.27 0.40
C PHE A 126 -3.13 0.17 1.40
N ASP A 127 -3.26 -0.97 2.08
CA ASP A 127 -4.27 -1.15 3.12
C ASP A 127 -3.73 -0.71 4.48
N ASP A 128 -4.02 0.54 4.88
CA ASP A 128 -3.57 1.18 6.14
C ASP A 128 -2.06 1.02 6.42
N SER A 129 -1.28 0.97 5.33
CA SER A 129 0.13 0.56 5.36
C SER A 129 1.08 1.60 5.94
N PHE A 130 0.62 2.83 6.11
CA PHE A 130 1.43 3.94 6.62
C PHE A 130 1.25 4.18 8.13
N SER A 131 0.24 3.57 8.76
CA SER A 131 -0.10 3.78 10.16
C SER A 131 0.99 3.30 11.14
N ALA A 132 1.78 2.31 10.74
CA ALA A 132 2.91 1.78 11.54
C ALA A 132 4.19 2.63 11.46
N LEU A 133 4.20 3.70 10.65
CA LEU A 133 5.34 4.58 10.45
C LEU A 133 5.21 5.84 11.33
N ASP A 134 6.35 6.35 11.77
CA ASP A 134 6.40 7.68 12.37
C ASP A 134 6.09 8.76 11.31
N MET A 135 5.62 9.92 11.75
CA MET A 135 5.14 10.99 10.87
C MET A 135 6.20 11.48 9.87
N LYS A 136 7.47 11.52 10.27
CA LYS A 136 8.55 11.99 9.40
C LYS A 136 8.87 10.99 8.31
N THR A 137 8.96 9.70 8.67
CA THR A 137 9.16 8.60 7.72
C THR A 137 7.98 8.48 6.75
N ASP A 138 6.73 8.56 7.25
CA ASP A 138 5.52 8.55 6.43
C ASP A 138 5.52 9.69 5.39
N ALA A 139 5.80 10.92 5.79
CA ALA A 139 5.81 12.05 4.89
C ALA A 139 6.88 11.92 3.79
N ARG A 140 8.10 11.49 4.15
CA ARG A 140 9.20 11.27 3.19
C ARG A 140 8.87 10.15 2.20
N LEU A 141 8.33 9.04 2.71
CA LEU A 141 7.96 7.90 1.88
C LEU A 141 6.87 8.29 0.88
N ARG A 142 5.83 9.00 1.32
CA ARG A 142 4.75 9.43 0.42
C ARG A 142 5.24 10.42 -0.64
N ALA A 143 6.12 11.34 -0.30
CA ALA A 143 6.73 12.24 -1.27
C ALA A 143 7.53 11.47 -2.34
N ALA A 144 8.39 10.53 -1.91
CA ALA A 144 9.17 9.71 -2.83
C ALA A 144 8.29 8.74 -3.66
N LEU A 145 7.20 8.23 -3.06
CA LEU A 145 6.26 7.35 -3.74
C LEU A 145 5.51 8.09 -4.86
N ALA A 146 5.11 9.33 -4.64
CA ALA A 146 4.40 10.13 -5.64
C ALA A 146 5.17 10.26 -6.96
N GLU A 147 6.51 10.41 -6.89
CA GLU A 147 7.36 10.51 -8.07
C GLU A 147 7.39 9.23 -8.92
N VAL A 148 7.31 8.06 -8.28
CA VAL A 148 7.41 6.77 -8.97
C VAL A 148 6.06 6.15 -9.33
N THR A 149 4.99 6.74 -8.84
CA THR A 149 3.61 6.28 -9.12
C THR A 149 2.83 7.23 -10.04
N GLU A 150 3.49 8.21 -10.65
CA GLU A 150 2.88 9.21 -11.53
C GLU A 150 2.07 8.58 -12.69
N SER A 151 2.54 7.45 -13.22
CA SER A 151 1.87 6.69 -14.29
C SER A 151 1.02 5.52 -13.80
N ALA A 152 0.85 5.35 -12.49
CA ALA A 152 0.13 4.25 -11.89
C ALA A 152 -1.12 4.72 -11.15
N SER A 153 -2.11 3.84 -11.00
CA SER A 153 -3.24 4.07 -10.11
C SER A 153 -2.86 3.73 -8.67
N VAL A 154 -3.11 4.65 -7.74
CA VAL A 154 -2.78 4.46 -6.32
C VAL A 154 -4.03 4.47 -5.46
N ILE A 155 -4.28 3.37 -4.76
CA ILE A 155 -5.41 3.23 -3.85
C ILE A 155 -4.87 3.12 -2.42
N ILE A 156 -5.28 4.04 -1.57
CA ILE A 156 -4.83 4.11 -0.19
C ILE A 156 -6.02 3.99 0.76
N VAL A 157 -5.99 2.98 1.59
CA VAL A 157 -6.85 2.94 2.79
C VAL A 157 -6.10 3.65 3.90
N ALA A 158 -6.69 4.67 4.48
CA ALA A 158 -6.08 5.46 5.54
C ALA A 158 -7.06 5.70 6.68
N GLN A 159 -6.50 5.84 7.87
CA GLN A 159 -7.20 6.32 9.07
C GLN A 159 -6.86 7.79 9.36
N ARG A 160 -5.73 8.30 8.81
CA ARG A 160 -5.29 9.68 8.98
C ARG A 160 -5.67 10.50 7.76
N ILE A 161 -6.34 11.62 7.96
CA ILE A 161 -6.70 12.58 6.90
C ILE A 161 -5.43 13.11 6.20
N SER A 162 -4.36 13.37 6.94
CA SER A 162 -3.09 13.84 6.39
C SER A 162 -2.48 12.90 5.34
N THR A 163 -2.86 11.62 5.34
CA THR A 163 -2.39 10.65 4.34
C THR A 163 -3.08 10.79 2.99
N ILE A 164 -4.32 11.28 2.98
CA ILE A 164 -5.19 11.30 1.79
C ILE A 164 -5.62 12.70 1.36
N ILE A 165 -5.15 13.74 2.05
CA ILE A 165 -5.59 15.14 1.80
C ILE A 165 -5.35 15.60 0.36
N HIS A 166 -4.35 15.04 -0.32
CA HIS A 166 -4.00 15.38 -1.71
C HIS A 166 -4.49 14.34 -2.72
N ALA A 167 -5.33 13.39 -2.31
CA ALA A 167 -5.89 12.41 -3.23
C ALA A 167 -6.86 13.08 -4.22
N ASP A 168 -6.83 12.65 -5.48
CA ASP A 168 -7.74 13.12 -6.54
C ASP A 168 -9.20 12.80 -6.20
N GLN A 169 -9.41 11.69 -5.50
CA GLN A 169 -10.73 11.27 -5.03
C GLN A 169 -10.63 10.53 -3.70
N ILE A 170 -11.50 10.88 -2.78
CA ILE A 170 -11.65 10.24 -1.48
C ILE A 170 -13.04 9.60 -1.43
N LEU A 171 -13.10 8.35 -0.99
CA LEU A 171 -14.33 7.63 -0.67
C LEU A 171 -14.45 7.51 0.84
N VAL A 172 -15.56 7.98 1.39
CA VAL A 172 -15.87 7.85 2.81
C VAL A 172 -16.81 6.68 3.00
N LEU A 173 -16.33 5.67 3.75
CA LEU A 173 -17.12 4.47 4.07
C LEU A 173 -17.62 4.55 5.52
N ASP A 174 -18.91 4.29 5.69
CA ASP A 174 -19.55 4.13 6.98
C ASP A 174 -20.54 2.96 6.91
N ASP A 175 -20.44 2.04 7.86
CA ASP A 175 -21.28 0.82 7.94
C ASP A 175 -21.45 0.08 6.60
N GLY A 176 -20.32 -0.11 5.88
CA GLY A 176 -20.30 -0.81 4.59
C GLY A 176 -20.86 -0.03 3.40
N LYS A 177 -21.22 1.25 3.58
CA LYS A 177 -21.76 2.11 2.52
C LYS A 177 -20.84 3.28 2.23
N ILE A 178 -20.82 3.73 0.97
CA ILE A 178 -20.16 4.98 0.60
C ILE A 178 -21.11 6.13 0.96
N VAL A 179 -20.73 6.92 1.97
CA VAL A 179 -21.50 8.07 2.47
C VAL A 179 -20.94 9.42 1.95
N GLY A 180 -19.77 9.41 1.32
CA GLY A 180 -19.17 10.60 0.72
C GLY A 180 -18.18 10.22 -0.38
N LYS A 181 -18.11 11.04 -1.43
CA LYS A 181 -17.19 10.91 -2.56
C LYS A 181 -16.81 12.30 -3.05
N GLY A 182 -15.52 12.58 -3.17
CA GLY A 182 -15.01 13.87 -3.65
C GLY A 182 -13.57 14.12 -3.21
N THR A 183 -13.09 15.33 -3.42
CA THR A 183 -11.82 15.81 -2.91
C THR A 183 -11.92 16.15 -1.41
N HIS A 184 -10.79 16.40 -0.77
CA HIS A 184 -10.75 16.85 0.63
C HIS A 184 -11.64 18.10 0.87
N GLU A 185 -11.52 19.11 0.03
CA GLU A 185 -12.26 20.36 0.17
C GLU A 185 -13.77 20.20 -0.03
N GLU A 186 -14.17 19.34 -0.98
CA GLU A 186 -15.57 19.03 -1.24
C GLU A 186 -16.19 18.27 -0.06
N LEU A 187 -15.48 17.29 0.47
CA LEU A 187 -15.97 16.46 1.57
C LEU A 187 -16.05 17.23 2.89
N LEU A 188 -15.17 18.19 3.13
CA LEU A 188 -15.28 19.08 4.29
C LEU A 188 -16.57 19.91 4.26
N LYS A 189 -17.11 20.22 3.07
CA LYS A 189 -18.34 21.01 2.89
C LYS A 189 -19.61 20.16 2.85
N ASN A 190 -19.50 18.94 2.32
CA ASN A 190 -20.67 18.17 1.88
C ASN A 190 -20.83 16.80 2.58
N CYS A 191 -19.89 16.42 3.48
CA CYS A 191 -19.91 15.13 4.16
C CYS A 191 -19.65 15.27 5.67
N ASP A 192 -20.71 15.24 6.46
CA ASP A 192 -20.62 15.40 7.92
C ASP A 192 -19.70 14.36 8.59
N VAL A 193 -19.74 13.12 8.11
CA VAL A 193 -18.89 12.03 8.62
C VAL A 193 -17.41 12.36 8.36
N TYR A 194 -17.07 12.84 7.17
CA TYR A 194 -15.69 13.23 6.84
C TYR A 194 -15.24 14.44 7.66
N MET A 195 -16.09 15.43 7.82
CA MET A 195 -15.81 16.62 8.61
C MET A 195 -15.54 16.27 10.08
N GLN A 196 -16.34 15.38 10.68
CA GLN A 196 -16.13 14.92 12.05
C GLN A 196 -14.78 14.19 12.21
N ILE A 197 -14.42 13.32 11.26
CA ILE A 197 -13.13 12.63 11.25
C ILE A 197 -11.99 13.65 11.16
N ALA A 198 -12.08 14.63 10.25
CA ALA A 198 -11.08 15.66 10.08
C ALA A 198 -10.88 16.51 11.34
N GLN A 199 -11.96 16.95 11.98
CA GLN A 199 -11.92 17.71 13.21
C GLN A 199 -11.34 16.94 14.40
N SER A 200 -11.52 15.61 14.42
CA SER A 200 -10.96 14.77 15.49
C SER A 200 -9.46 14.57 15.39
N GLN A 201 -8.83 14.97 14.27
CA GLN A 201 -7.40 14.77 13.99
C GLN A 201 -6.60 16.08 13.93
N LEU A 202 -7.26 17.21 14.11
CA LEU A 202 -6.66 18.53 14.29
C LEU A 202 -6.29 18.74 15.76
#